data_1f750acc3f796399939cfc655b145444
#
_entry.id   1f750acc3f796399939cfc655b145444
#
_cell.length_a   1.000
_cell.length_b   1.000
_cell.length_c   1.000
_cell.angle_alpha   90.00
_cell.angle_beta   90.00
_cell.angle_gamma   90.00
#
_symmetry.space_group_name_H-M   'P 1'
#
loop_
_entity.id
_entity.type
_entity.pdbx_description
1 polymer ?
#
loop_
_entity_poly.entity_id
_entity_poly.type
_entity_poly.pdbx_seq_one_letter_code
_entity_poly.pdbx_strand_id
1 'polypeptide(L)'
;MALIGPMVVVAESSAADLLDVLGKAGAFPTVETRWADAPATIAEIQPVALAIADPEGSPSPLHVHAVIHCIETRGGPVTPVIALVERDCAPAIPSALAIGMDDSTDRLIARLRSALRIRALHATVLRQARSAGAKNGIPAFIPPDLLEDATVLCVGRGGFYPALSSAIGDRVGLIGVLSIETAARYLNARDVDGVVIGEGLGPRVVEELLTLLAEDVRFRDLPIGVLDNAAVDDERLPNLLRVDSNPVGLVERLLPFVRLQAFESQLKRVLKSLETEGVIDPDTGLLNAAAFWRDLDRAVQATEHTGKALSVARFTFEGVSDHRVQLDAARLFSRLLRTVDFACREQDGSILAAFTETDLRSVHVVARRIASVLMRTMVSSDRGRHTIKPMITLAALKPSDNLSTLVARIGASSQVAAE
;
A
#
# COMPACT_ATOMS: atom_id res chain seq x y z
N MET A 1 -22.62 -8.12 -0.29
CA MET A 1 -21.87 -9.36 -0.45
C MET A 1 -21.98 -10.12 0.87
N ALA A 2 -22.43 -11.39 0.85
CA ALA A 2 -22.54 -12.17 2.06
C ALA A 2 -21.15 -12.55 2.61
N LEU A 3 -21.06 -12.73 3.92
CA LEU A 3 -19.86 -13.27 4.56
C LEU A 3 -19.85 -14.79 4.30
N ILE A 4 -19.09 -15.25 3.31
CA ILE A 4 -19.11 -16.68 2.92
C ILE A 4 -17.91 -17.37 3.54
N GLY A 5 -18.17 -18.37 4.37
CA GLY A 5 -17.18 -19.27 4.96
C GLY A 5 -17.24 -19.38 6.47
N PRO A 6 -16.50 -20.33 7.04
CA PRO A 6 -16.49 -20.57 8.48
C PRO A 6 -15.77 -19.43 9.23
N MET A 7 -16.36 -19.04 10.37
CA MET A 7 -15.76 -18.05 11.27
C MET A 7 -15.62 -18.63 12.67
N VAL A 8 -14.54 -18.30 13.34
CA VAL A 8 -14.32 -18.63 14.74
C VAL A 8 -14.40 -17.35 15.58
N VAL A 9 -15.19 -17.41 16.63
CA VAL A 9 -15.32 -16.34 17.63
C VAL A 9 -14.61 -16.81 18.90
N VAL A 10 -13.60 -16.07 19.32
CA VAL A 10 -12.84 -16.34 20.55
C VAL A 10 -13.39 -15.46 21.65
N ALA A 11 -13.91 -16.06 22.73
CA ALA A 11 -14.49 -15.36 23.86
C ALA A 11 -14.36 -16.18 25.16
N GLU A 12 -14.14 -15.54 26.30
CA GLU A 12 -14.23 -16.22 27.62
C GLU A 12 -15.67 -16.24 28.14
N SER A 13 -16.46 -15.24 27.80
CA SER A 13 -17.90 -15.17 28.07
C SER A 13 -18.70 -15.42 26.79
N SER A 14 -20.00 -15.71 26.92
CA SER A 14 -20.84 -15.96 25.74
C SER A 14 -20.90 -14.75 24.82
N ALA A 15 -20.61 -14.99 23.53
CA ALA A 15 -20.67 -14.02 22.45
C ALA A 15 -21.93 -14.17 21.58
N ALA A 16 -23.06 -14.59 22.17
CA ALA A 16 -24.30 -14.93 21.47
C ALA A 16 -24.79 -13.84 20.52
N ASP A 17 -24.74 -12.57 20.93
CA ASP A 17 -25.14 -11.41 20.12
C ASP A 17 -24.26 -11.27 18.87
N LEU A 18 -22.95 -11.44 19.01
CA LEU A 18 -22.01 -11.38 17.89
C LEU A 18 -22.24 -12.55 16.94
N LEU A 19 -22.47 -13.75 17.46
CA LEU A 19 -22.77 -14.93 16.63
C LEU A 19 -24.05 -14.73 15.81
N ASP A 20 -25.09 -14.15 16.40
CA ASP A 20 -26.35 -13.84 15.70
C ASP A 20 -26.13 -12.80 14.59
N VAL A 21 -25.36 -11.74 14.88
CA VAL A 21 -24.98 -10.71 13.90
C VAL A 21 -24.21 -11.32 12.74
N LEU A 22 -23.20 -12.13 13.00
CA LEU A 22 -22.40 -12.78 11.97
C LEU A 22 -23.23 -13.76 11.14
N GLY A 23 -24.09 -14.54 11.79
CA GLY A 23 -25.00 -15.45 11.12
C GLY A 23 -26.00 -14.75 10.19
N LYS A 24 -26.60 -13.64 10.64
CA LYS A 24 -27.48 -12.80 9.81
C LYS A 24 -26.74 -12.18 8.61
N ALA A 25 -25.46 -11.89 8.77
CA ALA A 25 -24.62 -11.38 7.69
C ALA A 25 -24.14 -12.47 6.70
N GLY A 26 -24.48 -13.74 6.96
CA GLY A 26 -24.20 -14.89 6.07
C GLY A 26 -22.92 -15.65 6.41
N ALA A 27 -22.33 -15.44 7.58
CA ALA A 27 -21.21 -16.26 8.06
C ALA A 27 -21.73 -17.65 8.46
N PHE A 28 -21.15 -18.71 7.90
CA PHE A 28 -21.54 -20.08 8.23
C PHE A 28 -20.42 -21.08 7.90
N PRO A 29 -20.11 -22.03 8.81
CA PRO A 29 -20.53 -22.07 10.20
C PRO A 29 -19.83 -20.98 11.03
N THR A 30 -20.49 -20.55 12.12
CA THR A 30 -19.89 -19.73 13.16
C THR A 30 -19.68 -20.59 14.39
N VAL A 31 -18.45 -20.61 14.91
CA VAL A 31 -18.06 -21.45 16.05
C VAL A 31 -17.47 -20.59 17.14
N GLU A 32 -18.04 -20.68 18.33
CA GLU A 32 -17.51 -20.05 19.54
C GLU A 32 -16.49 -20.96 20.22
N THR A 33 -15.40 -20.38 20.69
CA THR A 33 -14.34 -21.11 21.41
C THR A 33 -13.70 -20.22 22.47
N ARG A 34 -13.14 -20.84 23.50
CA ARG A 34 -12.33 -20.14 24.52
C ARG A 34 -10.89 -20.00 24.04
N TRP A 35 -10.15 -19.05 24.63
CA TRP A 35 -8.75 -18.83 24.31
C TRP A 35 -7.90 -20.09 24.41
N ALA A 36 -8.12 -20.92 25.42
CA ALA A 36 -7.36 -22.16 25.61
C ALA A 36 -7.53 -23.16 24.47
N ASP A 37 -8.73 -23.24 23.89
CA ASP A 37 -9.11 -24.21 22.85
C ASP A 37 -9.01 -23.62 21.45
N ALA A 38 -8.83 -22.30 21.33
CA ALA A 38 -8.83 -21.56 20.07
C ALA A 38 -7.80 -22.10 19.06
N PRO A 39 -6.54 -22.43 19.39
CA PRO A 39 -5.60 -22.98 18.42
C PRO A 39 -6.08 -24.30 17.79
N ALA A 40 -6.65 -25.22 18.60
CA ALA A 40 -7.18 -26.48 18.11
C ALA A 40 -8.40 -26.25 17.18
N THR A 41 -9.34 -25.40 17.61
CA THR A 41 -10.52 -25.03 16.83
C THR A 41 -10.16 -24.36 15.50
N ILE A 42 -9.16 -23.46 15.50
CA ILE A 42 -8.66 -22.79 14.29
C ILE A 42 -8.04 -23.81 13.31
N ALA A 43 -7.28 -24.77 13.83
CA ALA A 43 -6.65 -25.80 13.01
C ALA A 43 -7.69 -26.74 12.37
N GLU A 44 -8.74 -27.10 13.11
CA GLU A 44 -9.80 -27.99 12.65
C GLU A 44 -10.75 -27.30 11.64
N ILE A 45 -11.28 -26.14 12.01
CA ILE A 45 -12.31 -25.41 11.24
C ILE A 45 -11.75 -24.70 10.03
N GLN A 46 -10.49 -24.27 10.10
CA GLN A 46 -9.83 -23.46 9.07
C GLN A 46 -10.63 -22.22 8.70
N PRO A 47 -10.88 -21.30 9.64
CA PRO A 47 -11.78 -20.18 9.43
C PRO A 47 -11.27 -19.20 8.36
N VAL A 48 -12.22 -18.52 7.72
CA VAL A 48 -11.91 -17.43 6.78
C VAL A 48 -11.56 -16.14 7.50
N ALA A 49 -12.06 -15.95 8.72
CA ALA A 49 -11.72 -14.85 9.62
C ALA A 49 -11.92 -15.27 11.08
N LEU A 50 -11.23 -14.57 11.98
CA LEU A 50 -11.43 -14.67 13.43
C LEU A 50 -12.09 -13.39 13.96
N ALA A 51 -12.98 -13.56 14.92
CA ALA A 51 -13.50 -12.47 15.74
C ALA A 51 -13.12 -12.69 17.21
N ILE A 52 -12.58 -11.71 17.87
CA ILE A 52 -12.27 -11.72 19.29
C ILE A 52 -13.33 -10.88 20.01
N ALA A 53 -14.13 -11.53 20.84
CA ALA A 53 -15.23 -10.91 21.56
C ALA A 53 -14.94 -10.93 23.08
N ASP A 54 -13.80 -10.38 23.46
CA ASP A 54 -13.33 -10.37 24.85
C ASP A 54 -12.78 -8.98 25.21
N PRO A 55 -13.65 -7.94 25.22
CA PRO A 55 -13.22 -6.55 25.38
C PRO A 55 -12.65 -6.25 26.77
N GLU A 56 -13.17 -6.91 27.81
CA GLU A 56 -12.72 -6.76 29.19
C GLU A 56 -11.67 -7.82 29.57
N GLY A 57 -11.48 -8.81 28.70
CA GLY A 57 -10.59 -9.94 28.96
C GLY A 57 -9.13 -9.55 28.86
N SER A 58 -8.35 -10.01 29.83
CA SER A 58 -6.88 -10.00 29.75
C SER A 58 -6.41 -11.43 29.50
N PRO A 59 -6.45 -11.89 28.24
CA PRO A 59 -6.04 -13.26 27.93
C PRO A 59 -4.59 -13.48 28.32
N SER A 60 -4.27 -14.69 28.78
CA SER A 60 -2.87 -15.05 29.05
C SER A 60 -2.01 -14.78 27.83
N PRO A 61 -0.83 -14.14 27.98
CA PRO A 61 0.10 -13.94 26.87
C PRO A 61 0.43 -15.23 26.11
N LEU A 62 0.43 -16.37 26.81
CA LEU A 62 0.64 -17.68 26.20
C LEU A 62 -0.47 -18.06 25.21
N HIS A 63 -1.73 -17.82 25.57
CA HIS A 63 -2.87 -18.09 24.70
C HIS A 63 -2.87 -17.17 23.47
N VAL A 64 -2.61 -15.88 23.67
CA VAL A 64 -2.47 -14.90 22.57
C VAL A 64 -1.39 -15.35 21.60
N HIS A 65 -0.21 -15.71 22.10
CA HIS A 65 0.91 -16.18 21.29
C HIS A 65 0.55 -17.48 20.52
N ALA A 66 -0.14 -18.42 21.16
CA ALA A 66 -0.55 -19.65 20.53
C ALA A 66 -1.54 -19.42 19.37
N VAL A 67 -2.50 -18.49 19.53
CA VAL A 67 -3.44 -18.10 18.47
C VAL A 67 -2.69 -17.41 17.31
N ILE A 68 -1.81 -16.45 17.60
CA ILE A 68 -0.99 -15.77 16.58
C ILE A 68 -0.17 -16.80 15.81
N HIS A 69 0.55 -17.67 16.50
CA HIS A 69 1.38 -18.70 15.89
C HIS A 69 0.56 -19.64 14.99
N CYS A 70 -0.62 -20.05 15.43
CA CYS A 70 -1.52 -20.89 14.64
C CYS A 70 -1.98 -20.19 13.34
N ILE A 71 -2.24 -18.88 13.39
CA ILE A 71 -2.65 -18.10 12.22
C ILE A 71 -1.48 -17.92 11.24
N GLU A 72 -0.30 -17.58 11.74
CA GLU A 72 0.89 -17.25 10.93
C GLU A 72 1.51 -18.48 10.29
N THR A 73 1.54 -19.61 10.99
CA THR A 73 2.12 -20.87 10.47
C THR A 73 1.20 -21.63 9.53
N ARG A 74 -0.05 -21.22 9.49
CA ARG A 74 -1.08 -21.84 8.70
C ARG A 74 -0.90 -21.58 7.22
N GLY A 75 -0.18 -21.99 6.43
CA GLY A 75 -0.08 -21.72 4.97
C GLY A 75 -1.43 -21.42 4.29
N GLY A 76 -1.40 -20.68 3.22
CA GLY A 76 -2.59 -20.31 2.45
C GLY A 76 -2.98 -18.82 2.55
N PRO A 77 -4.24 -18.46 2.23
CA PRO A 77 -4.66 -17.06 2.26
C PRO A 77 -4.68 -16.50 3.69
N VAL A 78 -4.31 -15.22 3.82
CA VAL A 78 -4.35 -14.51 5.10
C VAL A 78 -5.68 -14.70 5.82
N THR A 79 -5.64 -14.90 7.13
CA THR A 79 -6.83 -14.98 7.98
C THR A 79 -6.94 -13.68 8.78
N PRO A 80 -7.82 -12.74 8.38
CA PRO A 80 -8.01 -11.51 9.11
C PRO A 80 -8.57 -11.77 10.50
N VAL A 81 -8.13 -10.98 11.47
CA VAL A 81 -8.61 -10.99 12.85
C VAL A 81 -9.27 -9.66 13.13
N ILE A 82 -10.51 -9.69 13.64
CA ILE A 82 -11.22 -8.51 14.16
C ILE A 82 -11.33 -8.66 15.66
N ALA A 83 -11.08 -7.60 16.40
CA ALA A 83 -11.23 -7.59 17.86
C ALA A 83 -12.20 -6.49 18.31
N LEU A 84 -13.21 -6.87 19.08
CA LEU A 84 -14.03 -5.95 19.84
C LEU A 84 -13.18 -5.40 20.99
N VAL A 85 -13.09 -4.08 21.09
CA VAL A 85 -12.29 -3.40 22.11
C VAL A 85 -13.10 -2.29 22.76
N GLU A 86 -12.82 -2.00 24.03
CA GLU A 86 -13.29 -0.77 24.63
C GLU A 86 -12.70 0.45 23.91
N ARG A 87 -13.36 1.60 24.08
CA ARG A 87 -12.89 2.86 23.49
C ARG A 87 -11.44 3.12 23.88
N ASP A 88 -10.61 3.44 22.89
CA ASP A 88 -9.18 3.76 23.02
C ASP A 88 -8.26 2.63 23.53
N CYS A 89 -8.78 1.41 23.69
CA CYS A 89 -7.97 0.24 24.00
C CYS A 89 -7.38 -0.39 22.72
N ALA A 90 -6.14 -0.88 22.85
CA ALA A 90 -5.51 -1.69 21.80
C ALA A 90 -6.00 -3.15 21.90
N PRO A 91 -6.13 -3.86 20.78
CA PRO A 91 -6.53 -5.27 20.80
C PRO A 91 -5.42 -6.15 21.41
N ALA A 92 -5.81 -7.25 22.08
CA ALA A 92 -4.88 -8.22 22.66
C ALA A 92 -3.97 -8.86 21.60
N ILE A 93 -4.44 -9.01 20.37
CA ILE A 93 -3.64 -9.43 19.21
C ILE A 93 -3.23 -8.17 18.44
N PRO A 94 -1.92 -7.82 18.36
CA PRO A 94 -1.45 -6.59 17.74
C PRO A 94 -1.77 -6.45 16.24
N SER A 95 -2.04 -7.56 15.55
CA SER A 95 -2.44 -7.56 14.14
C SER A 95 -3.95 -7.53 13.91
N ALA A 96 -4.76 -7.54 14.99
CA ALA A 96 -6.21 -7.52 14.87
C ALA A 96 -6.73 -6.11 14.51
N LEU A 97 -7.76 -6.10 13.67
CA LEU A 97 -8.49 -4.89 13.31
C LEU A 97 -9.43 -4.54 14.47
N ALA A 98 -9.10 -3.48 15.18
CA ALA A 98 -9.90 -3.02 16.31
C ALA A 98 -11.26 -2.50 15.83
N ILE A 99 -12.32 -2.83 16.58
CA ILE A 99 -13.65 -2.22 16.45
C ILE A 99 -14.13 -1.88 17.86
N GLY A 100 -14.61 -0.64 18.05
CA GLY A 100 -15.15 -0.20 19.32
C GLY A 100 -16.47 -0.91 19.63
N MET A 101 -16.71 -1.21 20.89
CA MET A 101 -18.00 -1.77 21.33
C MET A 101 -19.18 -0.83 21.05
N ASP A 102 -18.91 0.47 20.97
CA ASP A 102 -19.91 1.50 20.60
C ASP A 102 -20.11 1.64 19.08
N ASP A 103 -19.27 0.97 18.28
CA ASP A 103 -19.40 1.01 16.81
C ASP A 103 -20.67 0.26 16.37
N SER A 104 -21.28 0.72 15.28
CA SER A 104 -22.47 0.06 14.74
C SER A 104 -22.16 -1.34 14.21
N THR A 105 -23.16 -2.22 14.29
CA THR A 105 -23.10 -3.55 13.67
C THR A 105 -22.78 -3.49 12.18
N ASP A 106 -23.31 -2.47 11.47
CA ASP A 106 -23.06 -2.28 10.06
C ASP A 106 -21.59 -1.96 9.77
N ARG A 107 -20.93 -1.19 10.65
CA ARG A 107 -19.50 -0.93 10.56
C ARG A 107 -18.67 -2.19 10.79
N LEU A 108 -19.01 -3.02 11.78
CA LEU A 108 -18.38 -4.33 12.00
C LEU A 108 -18.44 -5.18 10.72
N ILE A 109 -19.64 -5.31 10.16
CA ILE A 109 -19.84 -6.12 8.95
C ILE A 109 -19.13 -5.53 7.73
N ALA A 110 -19.14 -4.22 7.58
CA ALA A 110 -18.44 -3.55 6.48
C ALA A 110 -16.91 -3.74 6.57
N ARG A 111 -16.35 -3.60 7.78
CA ARG A 111 -14.92 -3.82 8.09
C ARG A 111 -14.52 -5.27 7.82
N LEU A 112 -15.34 -6.21 8.26
CA LEU A 112 -15.13 -7.64 8.01
C LEU A 112 -15.19 -7.98 6.52
N ARG A 113 -16.16 -7.42 5.78
CA ARG A 113 -16.27 -7.59 4.32
C ARG A 113 -15.04 -7.05 3.58
N SER A 114 -14.52 -5.89 4.02
CA SER A 114 -13.29 -5.32 3.46
C SER A 114 -12.11 -6.28 3.67
N ALA A 115 -11.92 -6.79 4.88
CA ALA A 115 -10.85 -7.74 5.19
C ALA A 115 -10.97 -9.07 4.43
N LEU A 116 -12.19 -9.62 4.30
CA LEU A 116 -12.45 -10.85 3.54
C LEU A 116 -12.23 -10.67 2.03
N ARG A 117 -12.45 -9.46 1.50
CA ARG A 117 -12.13 -9.15 0.10
C ARG A 117 -10.61 -9.25 -0.14
N ILE A 118 -9.79 -8.76 0.78
CA ILE A 118 -8.32 -8.86 0.70
C ILE A 118 -7.88 -10.32 0.79
N ARG A 119 -8.51 -11.11 1.69
CA ARG A 119 -8.28 -12.56 1.73
C ARG A 119 -8.59 -13.25 0.39
N ALA A 120 -9.71 -12.91 -0.24
CA ALA A 120 -10.11 -13.48 -1.54
C ALA A 120 -9.12 -13.10 -2.64
N LEU A 121 -8.63 -11.85 -2.63
CA LEU A 121 -7.56 -11.40 -3.54
C LEU A 121 -6.28 -12.20 -3.32
N HIS A 122 -5.85 -12.40 -2.06
CA HIS A 122 -4.69 -13.23 -1.73
C HIS A 122 -4.85 -14.67 -2.22
N ALA A 123 -6.02 -15.28 -2.00
CA ALA A 123 -6.32 -16.63 -2.53
C ALA A 123 -6.19 -16.69 -4.06
N THR A 124 -6.60 -15.64 -4.76
CA THR A 124 -6.49 -15.55 -6.22
C THR A 124 -5.04 -15.44 -6.66
N VAL A 125 -4.25 -14.58 -6.00
CA VAL A 125 -2.81 -14.45 -6.27
C VAL A 125 -2.08 -15.76 -6.03
N LEU A 126 -2.32 -16.44 -4.90
CA LEU A 126 -1.70 -17.74 -4.61
C LEU A 126 -2.04 -18.81 -5.65
N ARG A 127 -3.27 -18.83 -6.15
CA ARG A 127 -3.71 -19.77 -7.20
C ARG A 127 -3.02 -19.48 -8.52
N GLN A 128 -2.97 -18.21 -8.94
CA GLN A 128 -2.31 -17.82 -10.18
C GLN A 128 -0.79 -18.02 -10.10
N ALA A 129 -0.17 -17.68 -8.96
CA ALA A 129 1.25 -17.91 -8.74
C ALA A 129 1.64 -19.39 -8.85
N ARG A 130 0.83 -20.31 -8.29
CA ARG A 130 1.03 -21.75 -8.45
C ARG A 130 0.94 -22.19 -9.92
N SER A 131 -0.02 -21.63 -10.66
CA SER A 131 -0.17 -21.92 -12.09
C SER A 131 0.96 -21.34 -12.93
N ALA A 132 1.46 -20.14 -12.58
CA ALA A 132 2.58 -19.49 -13.24
C ALA A 132 3.93 -20.13 -12.88
N GLY A 133 4.12 -20.51 -11.62
CA GLY A 133 5.33 -21.21 -11.13
C GLY A 133 5.58 -22.53 -11.83
N ALA A 134 4.53 -23.24 -12.24
CA ALA A 134 4.66 -24.42 -13.08
C ALA A 134 5.19 -24.12 -14.50
N LYS A 135 5.07 -22.87 -14.97
CA LYS A 135 5.49 -22.44 -16.32
C LYS A 135 6.75 -21.57 -16.32
N ASN A 136 6.90 -20.65 -15.38
CA ASN A 136 7.91 -19.57 -15.45
C ASN A 136 8.77 -19.40 -14.21
N GLY A 137 8.58 -20.19 -13.14
CA GLY A 137 9.41 -20.10 -11.92
C GLY A 137 9.30 -18.79 -11.14
N ILE A 138 8.22 -18.02 -11.32
CA ILE A 138 8.02 -16.74 -10.62
C ILE A 138 7.59 -17.03 -9.17
N PRO A 139 8.39 -16.71 -8.16
CA PRO A 139 7.94 -16.81 -6.78
C PRO A 139 6.92 -15.72 -6.50
N ALA A 140 5.79 -16.07 -5.91
CA ALA A 140 4.90 -15.09 -5.30
C ALA A 140 5.58 -14.57 -4.03
N PHE A 141 6.46 -13.58 -4.18
CA PHE A 141 7.19 -12.99 -3.07
C PHE A 141 6.27 -12.02 -2.33
N ILE A 142 5.95 -12.34 -1.09
CA ILE A 142 5.33 -11.41 -0.15
C ILE A 142 6.46 -10.97 0.79
N PRO A 143 6.77 -9.68 0.91
CA PRO A 143 7.82 -9.21 1.82
C PRO A 143 7.53 -9.64 3.25
N PRO A 144 8.56 -9.92 4.04
CA PRO A 144 8.41 -10.32 5.44
C PRO A 144 7.78 -9.22 6.29
N ASP A 145 7.99 -7.95 5.97
CA ASP A 145 7.31 -6.81 6.61
C ASP A 145 6.56 -5.94 5.61
N LEU A 146 5.23 -5.99 5.70
CA LEU A 146 4.32 -5.23 4.83
C LEU A 146 4.26 -3.74 5.18
N LEU A 147 4.71 -3.36 6.38
CA LEU A 147 4.74 -1.97 6.83
C LEU A 147 5.97 -1.22 6.30
N GLU A 148 7.03 -1.92 5.96
CA GLU A 148 8.26 -1.31 5.44
C GLU A 148 8.01 -0.44 4.20
N ASP A 149 7.11 -0.87 3.33
CA ASP A 149 6.72 -0.15 2.10
C ASP A 149 5.46 0.72 2.26
N ALA A 150 4.77 0.65 3.39
CA ALA A 150 3.52 1.36 3.59
C ALA A 150 3.73 2.88 3.75
N THR A 151 2.77 3.66 3.28
CA THR A 151 2.80 5.13 3.37
C THR A 151 1.54 5.66 4.02
N VAL A 152 1.70 6.47 5.08
CA VAL A 152 0.62 7.18 5.77
C VAL A 152 0.70 8.67 5.45
N LEU A 153 -0.42 9.26 5.06
CA LEU A 153 -0.58 10.68 4.79
C LEU A 153 -1.16 11.37 6.03
N CYS A 154 -0.41 12.29 6.62
CA CYS A 154 -0.87 13.11 7.74
C CYS A 154 -1.30 14.49 7.24
N VAL A 155 -2.57 14.84 7.46
CA VAL A 155 -3.17 16.11 7.05
C VAL A 155 -3.47 16.94 8.29
N GLY A 156 -2.84 18.08 8.48
CA GLY A 156 -3.09 18.91 9.65
C GLY A 156 -2.06 19.99 9.87
N ARG A 157 -2.27 20.80 10.89
CA ARG A 157 -1.41 21.92 11.28
C ARG A 157 -0.99 21.76 12.75
N GLY A 158 0.12 22.38 13.13
CA GLY A 158 0.57 22.39 14.53
C GLY A 158 1.55 21.29 14.90
N GLY A 159 1.62 20.97 16.21
CA GLY A 159 2.59 20.05 16.79
C GLY A 159 2.29 18.55 16.62
N PHE A 160 1.16 18.23 16.03
CA PHE A 160 0.68 16.85 15.91
C PHE A 160 1.59 15.98 15.01
N TYR A 161 2.06 16.51 13.88
CA TYR A 161 2.92 15.76 12.97
C TYR A 161 4.22 15.23 13.62
N PRO A 162 4.99 16.03 14.38
CA PRO A 162 6.15 15.52 15.11
C PRO A 162 5.82 14.42 16.11
N ALA A 163 4.72 14.55 16.84
CA ALA A 163 4.28 13.56 17.82
C ALA A 163 3.88 12.23 17.12
N LEU A 164 3.13 12.32 16.02
CA LEU A 164 2.78 11.16 15.20
C LEU A 164 4.03 10.51 14.59
N SER A 165 4.95 11.30 14.07
CA SER A 165 6.21 10.82 13.51
C SER A 165 7.04 10.06 14.53
N SER A 166 7.10 10.58 15.78
CA SER A 166 7.77 9.89 16.88
C SER A 166 7.07 8.59 17.28
N ALA A 167 5.74 8.56 17.30
CA ALA A 167 4.95 7.39 17.65
C ALA A 167 5.01 6.28 16.58
N ILE A 168 4.99 6.66 15.30
CA ILE A 168 5.13 5.72 14.17
C ILE A 168 6.55 5.18 14.11
N GLY A 169 7.57 6.03 14.38
CA GLY A 169 8.98 5.68 14.19
C GLY A 169 9.27 5.34 12.74
N ASP A 170 10.19 4.40 12.53
CA ASP A 170 10.63 3.97 11.20
C ASP A 170 9.76 2.88 10.56
N ARG A 171 8.66 2.49 11.23
CA ARG A 171 7.80 1.38 10.80
C ARG A 171 7.06 1.66 9.49
N VAL A 172 6.71 2.93 9.22
CA VAL A 172 5.88 3.34 8.08
C VAL A 172 6.39 4.67 7.52
N GLY A 173 6.35 4.86 6.22
CA GLY A 173 6.59 6.16 5.60
C GLY A 173 5.52 7.17 5.97
N LEU A 174 5.90 8.33 6.51
CA LEU A 174 4.96 9.38 6.90
C LEU A 174 5.14 10.64 6.03
N ILE A 175 4.05 11.06 5.40
CA ILE A 175 4.00 12.28 4.59
C ILE A 175 3.12 13.30 5.29
N GLY A 176 3.67 14.46 5.68
CA GLY A 176 2.88 15.54 6.27
C GLY A 176 2.47 16.59 5.25
N VAL A 177 1.18 16.96 5.26
CA VAL A 177 0.62 18.03 4.43
C VAL A 177 -0.25 18.97 5.27
N LEU A 178 -0.29 20.24 4.88
CA LEU A 178 -0.96 21.29 5.65
C LEU A 178 -2.36 21.65 5.13
N SER A 179 -2.76 21.11 3.98
CA SER A 179 -4.04 21.43 3.35
C SER A 179 -4.64 20.22 2.63
N ILE A 180 -5.96 20.23 2.50
CA ILE A 180 -6.74 19.20 1.80
C ILE A 180 -6.37 19.11 0.32
N GLU A 181 -6.13 20.25 -0.34
CA GLU A 181 -5.80 20.28 -1.76
C GLU A 181 -4.43 19.60 -2.00
N THR A 182 -3.51 19.76 -1.06
CA THR A 182 -2.23 19.05 -1.11
C THR A 182 -2.42 17.57 -0.82
N ALA A 183 -3.27 17.21 0.15
CA ALA A 183 -3.61 15.83 0.45
C ALA A 183 -4.25 15.13 -0.77
N ALA A 184 -5.22 15.75 -1.42
CA ALA A 184 -5.86 15.23 -2.63
C ALA A 184 -4.85 14.99 -3.77
N ARG A 185 -3.87 15.88 -3.94
CA ARG A 185 -2.80 15.68 -4.92
C ARG A 185 -1.95 14.45 -4.59
N TYR A 186 -1.59 14.22 -3.31
CA TYR A 186 -0.83 13.05 -2.91
C TYR A 186 -1.63 11.75 -3.08
N LEU A 187 -2.90 11.74 -2.68
CA LEU A 187 -3.79 10.60 -2.85
C LEU A 187 -3.94 10.18 -4.33
N ASN A 188 -3.97 11.15 -5.24
CA ASN A 188 -4.05 10.87 -6.68
C ASN A 188 -2.69 10.50 -7.31
N ALA A 189 -1.58 10.94 -6.74
CA ALA A 189 -0.24 10.73 -7.31
C ALA A 189 0.46 9.49 -6.76
N ARG A 190 0.08 8.98 -5.59
CA ARG A 190 0.78 7.90 -4.88
C ARG A 190 -0.16 6.83 -4.35
N ASP A 191 0.41 5.65 -4.07
CA ASP A 191 -0.22 4.68 -3.19
C ASP A 191 -0.08 5.20 -1.76
N VAL A 192 -1.21 5.44 -1.12
CA VAL A 192 -1.32 5.84 0.28
C VAL A 192 -2.07 4.71 0.98
N ASP A 193 -1.49 4.17 2.04
CA ASP A 193 -2.04 3.01 2.74
C ASP A 193 -2.78 3.41 4.03
N GLY A 194 -2.78 4.69 4.36
CA GLY A 194 -3.57 5.26 5.45
C GLY A 194 -3.53 6.78 5.46
N VAL A 195 -4.57 7.39 6.03
CA VAL A 195 -4.67 8.84 6.22
C VAL A 195 -4.86 9.13 7.71
N VAL A 196 -4.13 10.11 8.21
CA VAL A 196 -4.36 10.64 9.56
C VAL A 196 -4.74 12.11 9.45
N ILE A 197 -5.89 12.45 9.99
CA ILE A 197 -6.39 13.82 10.06
C ILE A 197 -6.08 14.33 11.47
N GLY A 198 -5.12 15.24 11.53
CA GLY A 198 -4.64 15.86 12.76
C GLY A 198 -5.34 17.17 13.07
N GLU A 199 -4.84 17.85 14.09
CA GLU A 199 -5.37 19.11 14.59
C GLU A 199 -5.24 20.28 13.59
N GLY A 200 -5.97 21.38 13.86
CA GLY A 200 -5.85 22.65 13.16
C GLY A 200 -6.61 22.73 11.83
N LEU A 201 -7.43 21.74 11.54
CA LEU A 201 -8.45 21.80 10.48
C LEU A 201 -9.82 22.07 11.12
N GLY A 202 -10.59 22.96 10.53
CA GLY A 202 -11.95 23.21 11.03
C GLY A 202 -12.87 22.00 10.82
N PRO A 203 -13.89 21.76 11.68
CA PRO A 203 -14.79 20.59 11.58
C PRO A 203 -15.42 20.41 10.20
N ARG A 204 -15.86 21.49 9.55
CA ARG A 204 -16.41 21.45 8.19
C ARG A 204 -15.41 20.95 7.15
N VAL A 205 -14.15 21.35 7.31
CA VAL A 205 -13.06 20.96 6.40
C VAL A 205 -12.75 19.46 6.56
N VAL A 206 -12.80 18.94 7.77
CA VAL A 206 -12.67 17.50 8.05
C VAL A 206 -13.83 16.73 7.44
N GLU A 207 -15.08 17.22 7.63
CA GLU A 207 -16.30 16.61 7.07
C GLU A 207 -16.26 16.56 5.54
N GLU A 208 -15.86 17.65 4.88
CA GLU A 208 -15.70 17.71 3.43
C GLU A 208 -14.65 16.68 2.95
N LEU A 209 -13.52 16.56 3.64
CA LEU A 209 -12.50 15.58 3.29
C LEU A 209 -13.01 14.15 3.44
N LEU A 210 -13.66 13.82 4.55
CA LEU A 210 -14.25 12.49 4.78
C LEU A 210 -15.32 12.16 3.73
N THR A 211 -16.16 13.13 3.39
CA THR A 211 -17.17 12.97 2.33
C THR A 211 -16.52 12.66 0.98
N LEU A 212 -15.47 13.40 0.59
CA LEU A 212 -14.74 13.15 -0.64
C LEU A 212 -14.11 11.74 -0.66
N LEU A 213 -13.54 11.32 0.46
CA LEU A 213 -12.96 9.97 0.58
C LEU A 213 -14.02 8.86 0.52
N ALA A 214 -15.21 9.11 1.08
CA ALA A 214 -16.32 8.15 1.06
C ALA A 214 -16.99 8.02 -0.33
N GLU A 215 -17.00 9.08 -1.12
CA GLU A 215 -17.57 9.07 -2.47
C GLU A 215 -16.65 8.40 -3.50
N ASP A 216 -15.33 8.47 -3.32
CA ASP A 216 -14.39 7.84 -4.24
C ASP A 216 -14.17 6.37 -3.85
N VAL A 217 -14.56 5.47 -4.76
CA VAL A 217 -14.43 4.01 -4.57
C VAL A 217 -12.98 3.57 -4.26
N ARG A 218 -11.98 4.34 -4.72
CA ARG A 218 -10.55 4.03 -4.48
C ARG A 218 -10.16 4.22 -3.02
N PHE A 219 -10.83 5.13 -2.30
CA PHE A 219 -10.45 5.56 -0.95
C PHE A 219 -11.45 5.14 0.13
N ARG A 220 -12.60 4.61 -0.25
CA ARG A 220 -13.65 4.21 0.70
C ARG A 220 -13.18 3.23 1.77
N ASP A 221 -12.32 2.29 1.40
CA ASP A 221 -11.79 1.27 2.32
C ASP A 221 -10.44 1.66 2.93
N LEU A 222 -9.93 2.86 2.62
CA LEU A 222 -8.67 3.36 3.14
C LEU A 222 -8.75 3.53 4.68
N PRO A 223 -7.74 3.09 5.43
CA PRO A 223 -7.65 3.36 6.85
C PRO A 223 -7.54 4.87 7.13
N ILE A 224 -8.45 5.40 7.95
CA ILE A 224 -8.47 6.81 8.28
C ILE A 224 -8.47 6.95 9.80
N GLY A 225 -7.46 7.63 10.34
CA GLY A 225 -7.40 8.03 11.74
C GLY A 225 -7.80 9.51 11.88
N VAL A 226 -8.76 9.83 12.74
CA VAL A 226 -9.11 11.22 13.05
C VAL A 226 -8.78 11.50 14.50
N LEU A 227 -7.94 12.51 14.71
CA LEU A 227 -7.67 13.09 16.01
C LEU A 227 -8.47 14.37 16.10
N ASP A 228 -9.46 14.35 16.83
CA ASP A 228 -10.21 15.46 17.38
C ASP A 228 -11.64 15.00 17.70
N ASN A 229 -12.27 15.67 18.63
CA ASN A 229 -13.69 15.53 18.98
C ASN A 229 -14.66 15.99 17.85
N ALA A 230 -14.21 16.01 16.61
CA ALA A 230 -15.10 16.25 15.48
C ALA A 230 -16.14 15.13 15.44
N ALA A 231 -17.39 15.48 15.74
CA ALA A 231 -18.54 14.58 15.75
C ALA A 231 -18.91 14.02 14.37
N VAL A 232 -17.93 13.91 13.47
CA VAL A 232 -18.13 13.43 12.12
C VAL A 232 -18.06 11.93 12.09
N ASP A 233 -19.21 11.28 11.93
CA ASP A 233 -19.29 9.86 11.65
C ASP A 233 -19.77 9.64 10.23
N ASP A 234 -19.01 8.89 9.46
CA ASP A 234 -19.43 8.46 8.15
C ASP A 234 -19.41 6.93 8.09
N GLU A 235 -20.60 6.32 8.15
CA GLU A 235 -20.76 4.87 8.04
C GLU A 235 -20.27 4.31 6.69
N ARG A 236 -20.12 5.17 5.68
CA ARG A 236 -19.58 4.81 4.37
C ARG A 236 -18.07 4.53 4.40
N LEU A 237 -17.39 4.93 5.50
CA LEU A 237 -15.95 4.71 5.73
C LEU A 237 -15.75 3.63 6.79
N PRO A 238 -15.72 2.34 6.42
CA PRO A 238 -15.65 1.24 7.37
C PRO A 238 -14.39 1.27 8.25
N ASN A 239 -13.29 1.78 7.72
CA ASN A 239 -11.99 1.80 8.39
C ASN A 239 -11.66 3.18 9.02
N LEU A 240 -12.70 3.96 9.32
CA LEU A 240 -12.55 5.19 10.09
C LEU A 240 -12.34 4.87 11.56
N LEU A 241 -11.24 5.38 12.12
CA LEU A 241 -10.88 5.28 13.53
C LEU A 241 -10.89 6.67 14.16
N ARG A 242 -11.51 6.77 15.33
CA ARG A 242 -11.48 7.97 16.15
C ARG A 242 -10.66 7.69 17.38
N VAL A 243 -9.80 8.60 17.76
CA VAL A 243 -8.97 8.47 18.94
C VAL A 243 -8.85 9.84 19.62
N ASP A 244 -9.04 9.86 20.93
CA ASP A 244 -8.81 11.05 21.72
C ASP A 244 -7.30 11.37 21.74
N SER A 245 -6.92 12.50 21.19
CA SER A 245 -5.66 13.25 21.27
C SER A 245 -4.33 12.52 21.56
N ASN A 246 -4.31 11.18 21.65
CA ASN A 246 -3.10 10.40 21.92
C ASN A 246 -2.52 9.79 20.63
N PRO A 247 -1.41 10.33 20.09
CA PRO A 247 -0.80 9.79 18.86
C PRO A 247 -0.37 8.33 18.98
N VAL A 248 0.07 7.87 20.16
CA VAL A 248 0.52 6.49 20.38
C VAL A 248 -0.65 5.53 20.27
N GLY A 249 -1.75 5.79 20.97
CA GLY A 249 -2.96 4.97 20.92
C GLY A 249 -3.58 4.93 19.50
N LEU A 250 -3.53 6.07 18.78
CA LEU A 250 -3.94 6.09 17.37
C LEU A 250 -3.08 5.15 16.53
N VAL A 251 -1.75 5.23 16.66
CA VAL A 251 -0.81 4.43 15.89
C VAL A 251 -1.03 2.94 16.14
N GLU A 252 -1.17 2.52 17.39
CA GLU A 252 -1.40 1.11 17.75
C GLU A 252 -2.68 0.55 17.13
N ARG A 253 -3.74 1.35 17.03
CA ARG A 253 -5.02 0.95 16.45
C ARG A 253 -5.03 1.07 14.92
N LEU A 254 -4.29 2.01 14.34
CA LEU A 254 -4.26 2.28 12.89
C LEU A 254 -3.35 1.32 12.14
N LEU A 255 -2.19 0.97 12.71
CA LEU A 255 -1.17 0.16 12.01
C LEU A 255 -1.68 -1.19 11.49
N PRO A 256 -2.55 -1.96 12.19
CA PRO A 256 -3.11 -3.19 11.64
C PRO A 256 -3.89 -2.97 10.33
N PHE A 257 -4.63 -1.87 10.26
CA PHE A 257 -5.37 -1.50 9.04
C PHE A 257 -4.44 -1.06 7.92
N VAL A 258 -3.44 -0.23 8.23
CA VAL A 258 -2.41 0.19 7.28
C VAL A 258 -1.66 -1.02 6.72
N ARG A 259 -1.30 -1.98 7.59
CA ARG A 259 -0.66 -3.23 7.18
C ARG A 259 -1.53 -4.04 6.20
N LEU A 260 -2.82 -4.15 6.49
CA LEU A 260 -3.76 -4.88 5.63
C LEU A 260 -3.96 -4.15 4.29
N GLN A 261 -4.01 -2.81 4.30
CA GLN A 261 -4.12 -1.99 3.08
C GLN A 261 -2.86 -2.08 2.22
N ALA A 262 -1.66 -1.99 2.81
CA ALA A 262 -0.40 -2.17 2.12
C ALA A 262 -0.31 -3.57 1.49
N PHE A 263 -0.81 -4.59 2.20
CA PHE A 263 -0.92 -5.94 1.66
C PHE A 263 -1.85 -6.01 0.44
N GLU A 264 -3.02 -5.37 0.50
CA GLU A 264 -3.93 -5.28 -0.65
C GLU A 264 -3.25 -4.63 -1.86
N SER A 265 -2.58 -3.49 -1.62
CA SER A 265 -1.85 -2.75 -2.65
C SER A 265 -0.79 -3.62 -3.32
N GLN A 266 -0.03 -4.38 -2.52
CA GLN A 266 0.96 -5.31 -3.03
C GLN A 266 0.35 -6.48 -3.80
N LEU A 267 -0.71 -7.10 -3.28
CA LEU A 267 -1.41 -8.19 -3.97
C LEU A 267 -1.92 -7.74 -5.34
N LYS A 268 -2.44 -6.52 -5.47
CA LYS A 268 -2.86 -5.95 -6.76
C LYS A 268 -1.69 -5.81 -7.73
N ARG A 269 -0.51 -5.38 -7.25
CA ARG A 269 0.70 -5.28 -8.08
C ARG A 269 1.21 -6.65 -8.53
N VAL A 270 1.26 -7.62 -7.61
CA VAL A 270 1.65 -9.00 -7.93
C VAL A 270 0.69 -9.63 -8.93
N LEU A 271 -0.63 -9.44 -8.73
CA LEU A 271 -1.63 -9.93 -9.67
C LEU A 271 -1.42 -9.39 -11.08
N LYS A 272 -1.21 -8.07 -11.19
CA LYS A 272 -0.91 -7.42 -12.47
C LYS A 272 0.38 -7.96 -13.10
N SER A 273 1.42 -8.23 -12.31
CA SER A 273 2.66 -8.85 -12.79
C SER A 273 2.41 -10.26 -13.32
N LEU A 274 1.63 -11.07 -12.59
CA LEU A 274 1.25 -12.44 -13.03
C LEU A 274 0.42 -12.43 -14.31
N GLU A 275 -0.53 -11.50 -14.45
CA GLU A 275 -1.35 -11.33 -15.65
C GLU A 275 -0.52 -10.93 -16.88
N THR A 276 0.60 -10.26 -16.68
CA THR A 276 1.54 -9.86 -17.72
C THR A 276 2.72 -10.83 -17.89
N GLU A 277 2.61 -12.05 -17.37
CA GLU A 277 3.64 -13.09 -17.44
C GLU A 277 5.01 -12.62 -16.89
N GLY A 278 5.00 -11.74 -15.88
CA GLY A 278 6.19 -11.20 -15.24
C GLY A 278 6.90 -10.10 -16.04
N VAL A 279 6.27 -9.57 -17.07
CA VAL A 279 6.81 -8.43 -17.85
C VAL A 279 6.87 -7.17 -17.00
N ILE A 280 5.89 -6.98 -16.10
CA ILE A 280 5.85 -5.85 -15.16
C ILE A 280 6.45 -6.28 -13.82
N ASP A 281 7.39 -5.50 -13.33
CA ASP A 281 7.94 -5.64 -11.99
C ASP A 281 6.88 -5.26 -10.95
N PRO A 282 6.51 -6.17 -10.03
CA PRO A 282 5.46 -5.94 -9.04
C PRO A 282 5.82 -4.86 -8.00
N ASP A 283 7.11 -4.61 -7.77
CA ASP A 283 7.54 -3.65 -6.75
C ASP A 283 7.43 -2.20 -7.25
N THR A 284 7.70 -1.99 -8.52
CA THR A 284 7.77 -0.64 -9.11
C THR A 284 6.61 -0.32 -10.05
N GLY A 285 5.96 -1.33 -10.65
CA GLY A 285 4.98 -1.16 -11.70
C GLY A 285 5.57 -0.75 -13.06
N LEU A 286 6.89 -0.76 -13.19
CA LEU A 286 7.64 -0.58 -14.44
C LEU A 286 7.86 -1.92 -15.14
N LEU A 287 8.40 -1.93 -16.33
CA LEU A 287 8.86 -3.16 -16.96
C LEU A 287 10.03 -3.76 -16.19
N ASN A 288 10.15 -5.09 -16.18
CA ASN A 288 11.40 -5.70 -15.76
C ASN A 288 12.52 -5.39 -16.79
N ALA A 289 13.78 -5.49 -16.38
CA ALA A 289 14.90 -5.12 -17.24
C ALA A 289 14.91 -5.91 -18.58
N ALA A 290 14.61 -7.21 -18.56
CA ALA A 290 14.60 -8.03 -19.77
C ALA A 290 13.51 -7.58 -20.78
N ALA A 291 12.32 -7.26 -20.29
CA ALA A 291 11.25 -6.74 -21.12
C ALA A 291 11.59 -5.35 -21.68
N PHE A 292 12.17 -4.48 -20.85
CA PHE A 292 12.59 -3.15 -21.27
C PHE A 292 13.61 -3.21 -22.42
N TRP A 293 14.65 -4.01 -22.29
CA TRP A 293 15.69 -4.12 -23.31
C TRP A 293 15.16 -4.71 -24.61
N ARG A 294 14.29 -5.72 -24.52
CA ARG A 294 13.61 -6.31 -25.69
C ARG A 294 12.74 -5.28 -26.42
N ASP A 295 11.95 -4.49 -25.66
CA ASP A 295 11.04 -3.52 -26.25
C ASP A 295 11.80 -2.28 -26.75
N LEU A 296 12.93 -1.91 -26.14
CA LEU A 296 13.81 -0.87 -26.64
C LEU A 296 14.46 -1.27 -27.98
N ASP A 297 14.91 -2.52 -28.10
CA ASP A 297 15.46 -3.03 -29.37
C ASP A 297 14.41 -2.97 -30.50
N ARG A 298 13.19 -3.40 -30.21
CA ARG A 298 12.06 -3.28 -31.14
C ARG A 298 11.77 -1.82 -31.52
N ALA A 299 11.82 -0.90 -30.55
CA ALA A 299 11.59 0.52 -30.80
C ALA A 299 12.70 1.12 -31.69
N VAL A 300 13.97 0.73 -31.50
CA VAL A 300 15.08 1.13 -32.36
C VAL A 300 14.84 0.67 -33.77
N GLN A 301 14.52 -0.61 -34.00
CA GLN A 301 14.22 -1.17 -35.30
C GLN A 301 13.00 -0.50 -35.96
N ALA A 302 11.94 -0.27 -35.22
CA ALA A 302 10.76 0.43 -35.72
C ALA A 302 11.05 1.87 -36.16
N THR A 303 11.96 2.55 -35.47
CA THR A 303 12.39 3.91 -35.80
C THR A 303 13.13 3.96 -37.13
N GLU A 304 13.95 2.97 -37.46
CA GLU A 304 14.63 2.87 -38.76
C GLU A 304 13.63 2.78 -39.92
N HIS A 305 12.52 2.09 -39.72
CA HIS A 305 11.49 1.92 -40.76
C HIS A 305 10.51 3.10 -40.86
N THR A 306 10.22 3.74 -39.73
CA THR A 306 9.18 4.78 -39.66
C THR A 306 9.73 6.21 -39.74
N GLY A 307 11.02 6.40 -39.49
CA GLY A 307 11.66 7.72 -39.38
C GLY A 307 11.20 8.55 -38.18
N LYS A 308 10.41 7.95 -37.24
CA LYS A 308 9.95 8.63 -36.04
C LYS A 308 11.08 8.76 -35.04
N ALA A 309 11.04 9.81 -34.20
CA ALA A 309 12.08 10.03 -33.22
C ALA A 309 11.95 9.02 -32.04
N LEU A 310 13.08 8.59 -31.51
CA LEU A 310 13.17 7.80 -30.26
C LEU A 310 14.22 8.45 -29.37
N SER A 311 13.86 8.70 -28.12
CA SER A 311 14.79 9.23 -27.12
C SER A 311 14.78 8.36 -25.87
N VAL A 312 15.93 8.25 -25.20
CA VAL A 312 16.07 7.52 -23.95
C VAL A 312 16.63 8.45 -22.87
N ALA A 313 16.11 8.32 -21.67
CA ALA A 313 16.56 9.05 -20.50
C ALA A 313 16.99 8.10 -19.40
N ARG A 314 18.05 8.44 -18.68
CA ARG A 314 18.44 7.82 -17.42
C ARG A 314 18.26 8.82 -16.29
N PHE A 315 17.54 8.43 -15.27
CA PHE A 315 17.34 9.18 -14.04
C PHE A 315 18.13 8.50 -12.93
N THR A 316 19.14 9.19 -12.39
CA THR A 316 19.93 8.70 -11.26
C THR A 316 19.61 9.53 -10.04
N PHE A 317 19.64 8.90 -8.86
CA PHE A 317 19.24 9.51 -7.59
C PHE A 317 20.45 9.56 -6.65
N GLU A 318 21.19 10.69 -6.67
CA GLU A 318 22.37 10.84 -5.82
C GLU A 318 22.01 10.91 -4.34
N GLY A 319 22.81 10.22 -3.52
CA GLY A 319 22.66 10.23 -2.06
C GLY A 319 21.44 9.46 -1.53
N VAL A 320 20.67 8.82 -2.39
CA VAL A 320 19.51 8.01 -2.03
C VAL A 320 19.93 6.55 -1.93
N SER A 321 20.37 6.13 -0.73
CA SER A 321 20.66 4.73 -0.43
C SER A 321 19.46 3.98 0.15
N ASP A 322 18.40 4.69 0.49
CA ASP A 322 17.19 4.13 1.09
C ASP A 322 16.35 3.44 0.01
N HIS A 323 16.14 2.14 0.18
CA HIS A 323 15.39 1.29 -0.75
C HIS A 323 13.94 1.76 -0.92
N ARG A 324 13.28 2.17 0.16
CA ARG A 324 11.91 2.71 0.14
C ARG A 324 11.81 3.95 -0.75
N VAL A 325 12.75 4.88 -0.59
CA VAL A 325 12.77 6.12 -1.39
C VAL A 325 12.93 5.82 -2.87
N GLN A 326 13.76 4.84 -3.23
CA GLN A 326 13.95 4.39 -4.60
C GLN A 326 12.69 3.73 -5.17
N LEU A 327 12.01 2.88 -4.39
CA LEU A 327 10.74 2.26 -4.80
C LEU A 327 9.65 3.30 -5.02
N ASP A 328 9.50 4.24 -4.10
CA ASP A 328 8.53 5.33 -4.22
C ASP A 328 8.79 6.20 -5.45
N ALA A 329 10.05 6.50 -5.74
CA ALA A 329 10.43 7.22 -6.95
C ALA A 329 10.04 6.44 -8.21
N ALA A 330 10.30 5.13 -8.26
CA ALA A 330 9.96 4.28 -9.38
C ALA A 330 8.44 4.13 -9.56
N ARG A 331 7.69 3.94 -8.48
CA ARG A 331 6.22 3.88 -8.49
C ARG A 331 5.60 5.20 -8.98
N LEU A 332 6.10 6.33 -8.50
CA LEU A 332 5.65 7.64 -8.98
C LEU A 332 6.01 7.83 -10.44
N PHE A 333 7.22 7.41 -10.84
CA PHE A 333 7.68 7.49 -12.22
C PHE A 333 6.75 6.70 -13.17
N SER A 334 6.36 5.47 -12.80
CA SER A 334 5.46 4.63 -13.60
C SER A 334 4.11 5.28 -13.89
N ARG A 335 3.62 6.14 -12.98
CA ARG A 335 2.35 6.88 -13.16
C ARG A 335 2.47 8.13 -14.02
N LEU A 336 3.69 8.65 -14.16
CA LEU A 336 3.94 9.86 -14.95
C LEU A 336 4.23 9.57 -16.42
N LEU A 337 4.51 8.31 -16.76
CA LEU A 337 4.73 7.84 -18.12
C LEU A 337 3.42 7.85 -18.93
N ARG A 338 3.55 8.13 -20.24
CA ARG A 338 2.47 7.91 -21.19
C ARG A 338 2.35 6.42 -21.50
N THR A 339 1.20 5.99 -21.96
CA THR A 339 0.93 4.59 -22.32
C THR A 339 1.89 4.03 -23.40
N VAL A 340 2.43 4.90 -24.25
CA VAL A 340 3.36 4.54 -25.32
C VAL A 340 4.82 4.56 -24.90
N ASP A 341 5.13 5.22 -23.77
CA ASP A 341 6.46 5.28 -23.19
C ASP A 341 6.64 4.13 -22.20
N PHE A 342 7.85 3.65 -22.04
CA PHE A 342 8.14 2.55 -21.13
C PHE A 342 9.45 2.76 -20.39
N ALA A 343 9.56 2.17 -19.21
CA ALA A 343 10.74 2.31 -18.37
C ALA A 343 11.00 1.06 -17.54
N CYS A 344 12.23 0.91 -17.07
CA CYS A 344 12.61 -0.08 -16.07
C CYS A 344 13.46 0.56 -14.97
N ARG A 345 13.52 -0.11 -13.82
CA ARG A 345 14.48 0.18 -12.77
C ARG A 345 15.70 -0.70 -12.95
N GLU A 346 16.88 -0.12 -12.91
CA GLU A 346 18.18 -0.80 -12.93
C GLU A 346 18.58 -1.27 -11.52
N GLN A 347 19.59 -2.16 -11.45
CA GLN A 347 20.10 -2.70 -10.17
C GLN A 347 20.72 -1.62 -9.26
N ASP A 348 21.27 -0.55 -9.86
CA ASP A 348 21.82 0.60 -9.12
C ASP A 348 20.74 1.58 -8.61
N GLY A 349 19.46 1.25 -8.82
CA GLY A 349 18.33 2.08 -8.45
C GLY A 349 18.00 3.18 -9.46
N SER A 350 18.78 3.36 -10.52
CA SER A 350 18.45 4.31 -11.60
C SER A 350 17.24 3.84 -12.41
N ILE A 351 16.55 4.77 -13.04
CA ILE A 351 15.42 4.48 -13.93
C ILE A 351 15.83 4.81 -15.36
N LEU A 352 15.73 3.81 -16.24
CA LEU A 352 15.83 4.00 -17.69
C LEU A 352 14.43 4.15 -18.28
N ALA A 353 14.23 5.15 -19.11
CA ALA A 353 12.95 5.40 -19.78
C ALA A 353 13.14 5.63 -21.27
N ALA A 354 12.32 4.97 -22.08
CA ALA A 354 12.24 5.15 -23.51
C ALA A 354 11.00 5.98 -23.86
N PHE A 355 11.20 7.05 -24.60
CA PHE A 355 10.17 7.97 -25.07
C PHE A 355 10.02 7.81 -26.57
N THR A 356 8.96 7.10 -26.95
CA THR A 356 8.65 6.82 -28.35
C THR A 356 8.08 8.07 -29.03
N GLU A 357 8.37 8.20 -30.34
CA GLU A 357 7.92 9.33 -31.15
C GLU A 357 8.27 10.71 -30.54
N THR A 358 9.38 10.77 -29.80
CA THR A 358 9.77 11.95 -29.03
C THR A 358 11.21 12.33 -29.37
N ASP A 359 11.40 13.54 -29.88
CA ASP A 359 12.72 14.10 -30.19
C ASP A 359 13.47 14.58 -28.93
N LEU A 360 14.75 14.91 -29.08
CA LEU A 360 15.60 15.33 -27.96
C LEU A 360 15.08 16.60 -27.25
N ARG A 361 14.50 17.54 -27.97
CA ARG A 361 13.94 18.77 -27.40
C ARG A 361 12.70 18.48 -26.57
N SER A 362 11.81 17.68 -27.11
CA SER A 362 10.55 17.29 -26.45
C SER A 362 10.81 16.40 -25.21
N VAL A 363 11.74 15.44 -25.31
CA VAL A 363 12.10 14.60 -24.16
C VAL A 363 12.73 15.41 -23.04
N HIS A 364 13.48 16.47 -23.34
CA HIS A 364 14.03 17.35 -22.33
C HIS A 364 12.93 18.01 -21.48
N VAL A 365 11.84 18.45 -22.11
CA VAL A 365 10.69 19.05 -21.43
C VAL A 365 9.97 18.01 -20.57
N VAL A 366 9.74 16.80 -21.12
CA VAL A 366 9.07 15.71 -20.39
C VAL A 366 9.91 15.25 -19.19
N ALA A 367 11.19 15.03 -19.39
CA ALA A 367 12.12 14.59 -18.34
C ALA A 367 12.24 15.62 -17.21
N ARG A 368 12.32 16.93 -17.52
CA ARG A 368 12.30 18.01 -16.52
C ARG A 368 10.98 18.04 -15.75
N ARG A 369 9.84 17.82 -16.43
CA ARG A 369 8.55 17.76 -15.76
C ARG A 369 8.51 16.59 -14.75
N ILE A 370 8.95 15.41 -15.15
CA ILE A 370 9.02 14.23 -14.28
C ILE A 370 9.96 14.52 -13.10
N ALA A 371 11.15 15.04 -13.35
CA ALA A 371 12.10 15.41 -12.30
C ALA A 371 11.53 16.44 -11.32
N SER A 372 10.81 17.44 -11.82
CA SER A 372 10.17 18.45 -10.97
C SER A 372 9.10 17.85 -10.04
N VAL A 373 8.33 16.85 -10.53
CA VAL A 373 7.36 16.13 -9.68
C VAL A 373 8.08 15.29 -8.64
N LEU A 374 9.13 14.56 -9.02
CA LEU A 374 9.95 13.77 -8.09
C LEU A 374 10.60 14.65 -7.01
N MET A 375 11.18 15.80 -7.39
CA MET A 375 11.78 16.75 -6.45
C MET A 375 10.79 17.34 -5.45
N ARG A 376 9.56 17.58 -5.85
CA ARG A 376 8.50 18.10 -4.96
C ARG A 376 7.92 17.03 -4.04
N THR A 377 8.29 15.80 -4.26
CA THR A 377 7.84 14.66 -3.50
C THR A 377 8.81 14.47 -2.32
N MET A 378 8.36 14.80 -1.12
CA MET A 378 9.10 14.53 0.10
C MET A 378 8.86 13.08 0.49
N VAL A 379 9.93 12.33 0.69
CA VAL A 379 9.88 10.97 1.21
C VAL A 379 10.52 10.98 2.60
N SER A 380 9.82 10.46 3.59
CA SER A 380 10.39 10.23 4.91
C SER A 380 11.18 8.92 4.88
N SER A 381 12.42 8.96 5.31
CA SER A 381 13.25 7.78 5.52
C SER A 381 13.75 7.76 6.95
N ASP A 382 14.37 6.66 7.37
CA ASP A 382 15.00 6.46 8.69
C ASP A 382 16.00 7.55 9.06
N ARG A 383 16.52 8.28 8.07
CA ARG A 383 17.49 9.37 8.24
C ARG A 383 16.88 10.77 8.15
N GLY A 384 15.53 10.89 8.13
CA GLY A 384 14.83 12.16 8.07
C GLY A 384 14.14 12.44 6.72
N ARG A 385 13.78 13.72 6.48
CA ARG A 385 13.13 14.14 5.23
C ARG A 385 14.15 14.24 4.11
N HIS A 386 14.03 13.43 3.09
CA HIS A 386 14.84 13.53 1.89
C HIS A 386 14.03 14.07 0.72
N THR A 387 14.64 15.00 0.00
CA THR A 387 14.13 15.45 -1.30
C THR A 387 14.86 14.64 -2.37
N ILE A 388 14.11 13.96 -3.23
CA ILE A 388 14.68 13.23 -4.35
C ILE A 388 15.19 14.25 -5.37
N LYS A 389 16.50 14.27 -5.64
CA LYS A 389 17.11 15.10 -6.70
C LYS A 389 17.55 14.19 -7.84
N PRO A 390 16.72 14.01 -8.87
CA PRO A 390 17.12 13.20 -10.00
C PRO A 390 18.11 13.96 -10.89
N MET A 391 19.23 13.34 -11.21
CA MET A 391 20.07 13.73 -12.33
C MET A 391 19.58 13.03 -13.58
N ILE A 392 19.58 13.74 -14.72
CA ILE A 392 19.00 13.26 -15.95
C ILE A 392 20.07 13.23 -17.04
N THR A 393 20.28 12.07 -17.62
CA THR A 393 21.07 11.91 -18.84
C THR A 393 20.13 11.57 -19.99
N LEU A 394 20.27 12.25 -21.12
CA LEU A 394 19.39 12.09 -22.28
C LEU A 394 20.20 11.72 -23.54
N ALA A 395 19.65 10.82 -24.34
CA ALA A 395 20.16 10.53 -25.68
C ALA A 395 19.00 10.31 -26.64
N ALA A 396 19.08 10.92 -27.82
CA ALA A 396 18.17 10.59 -28.94
C ALA A 396 18.86 9.62 -29.89
N LEU A 397 18.08 8.71 -30.47
CA LEU A 397 18.55 7.82 -31.53
C LEU A 397 18.96 8.63 -32.77
N LYS A 398 20.16 8.40 -33.25
CA LYS A 398 20.66 9.02 -34.51
C LYS A 398 20.53 8.01 -35.66
N PRO A 399 20.49 8.47 -36.92
CA PRO A 399 20.31 7.58 -38.08
C PRO A 399 21.34 6.45 -38.22
N SER A 400 22.53 6.60 -37.60
CA SER A 400 23.60 5.57 -37.62
C SER A 400 23.72 4.78 -36.34
N ASP A 401 22.84 5.03 -35.38
CA ASP A 401 22.91 4.34 -34.07
C ASP A 401 22.25 2.97 -34.12
N ASN A 402 22.80 2.07 -33.36
CA ASN A 402 22.14 0.84 -32.91
C ASN A 402 21.86 0.92 -31.39
N LEU A 403 21.23 -0.10 -30.87
CA LEU A 403 20.91 -0.16 -29.43
C LEU A 403 22.15 0.07 -28.55
N SER A 404 23.30 -0.57 -28.87
CA SER A 404 24.52 -0.46 -28.06
C SER A 404 25.13 0.93 -28.08
N THR A 405 25.12 1.63 -29.21
CA THR A 405 25.63 3.02 -29.31
C THR A 405 24.72 4.02 -28.62
N LEU A 406 23.40 3.82 -28.67
CA LEU A 406 22.41 4.63 -27.94
C LEU A 406 22.62 4.50 -26.43
N VAL A 407 22.78 3.26 -25.95
CA VAL A 407 22.97 2.94 -24.52
C VAL A 407 24.32 3.45 -24.00
N ALA A 408 25.39 3.30 -24.78
CA ALA A 408 26.70 3.81 -24.41
C ALA A 408 26.69 5.34 -24.14
N ARG A 409 25.90 6.09 -24.91
CA ARG A 409 25.76 7.54 -24.69
C ARG A 409 25.03 7.90 -23.42
N ILE A 410 24.11 7.07 -22.94
CA ILE A 410 23.41 7.27 -21.68
C ILE A 410 24.30 6.91 -20.48
N GLY A 411 25.18 5.92 -20.65
CA GLY A 411 26.17 5.53 -19.64
C GLY A 411 27.38 6.45 -19.55
N ALA A 412 27.76 7.09 -20.67
CA ALA A 412 28.99 7.89 -20.80
C ALA A 412 28.79 9.40 -20.56
N SER A 413 27.55 9.90 -20.61
CA SER A 413 27.31 11.34 -20.45
C SER A 413 27.35 11.73 -18.98
N SER A 414 28.50 12.28 -18.56
CA SER A 414 28.63 13.07 -17.35
C SER A 414 27.64 14.23 -17.34
N GLN A 415 26.86 14.31 -16.28
CA GLN A 415 26.29 15.49 -15.64
C GLN A 415 25.94 16.69 -16.55
N VAL A 416 24.70 16.80 -16.97
CA VAL A 416 24.05 18.09 -17.13
C VAL A 416 23.27 18.34 -15.86
N ALA A 417 23.87 19.09 -14.93
CA ALA A 417 23.20 19.56 -13.73
C ALA A 417 21.93 20.32 -14.14
N ALA A 418 20.83 20.00 -13.50
CA ALA A 418 19.60 20.78 -13.62
C ALA A 418 19.77 22.03 -12.74
N GLU A 419 20.18 23.16 -13.33
CA GLU A 419 19.96 24.50 -12.79
C GLU A 419 18.55 24.99 -13.08
#